data_6b810777bf51768a198233dac2adb949
#
_entry.id   6b810777bf51768a198233dac2adb949
#
_cell.length_a   1.000
_cell.length_b   1.000
_cell.length_c   1.000
_cell.angle_alpha   90.00
_cell.angle_beta   90.00
_cell.angle_gamma   90.00
#
_symmetry.space_group_name_H-M   'P 1'
#
loop_
_entity.id
_entity.type
_entity.pdbx_description
1 polymer ?
#
loop_
_entity_poly.entity_id
_entity_poly.type
_entity_poly.pdbx_seq_one_letter_code
_entity_poly.pdbx_strand_id
1 'polypeptide(L)'
;DKALTDNASQEQFSKTGVQTALQLKTQTGLYINLHEAALINYPAMHLNLIPDTYTFESWLTPDAVGNMAYMVTPQNTPWRTVIASFDAKDILASRITYNLNEPCAIEDTSWIRPIKYMGVWWEMITGKSSWSYTNDFSAVQLDITDIKNATPNKTHAANNDNVKAYIDFASEHGFDALLVEGWNVGWEDWYGHSKDYVFDFVTPYPDFDVDELTSYASN
;
A
#
# COMPACT_ATOMS: atom_id res chain seq x y z
N ASP A 1 12.06 12.88 3.23
CA ASP A 1 11.54 11.51 3.35
C ASP A 1 12.08 10.67 2.22
N LYS A 2 12.47 9.44 2.50
CA LYS A 2 12.96 8.49 1.49
C LYS A 2 11.83 7.61 1.03
N ALA A 3 11.89 7.17 -0.21
CA ALA A 3 11.00 6.12 -0.69
C ALA A 3 11.18 4.86 0.17
N LEU A 4 10.07 4.30 0.63
CA LEU A 4 10.09 3.01 1.28
C LEU A 4 10.20 1.94 0.19
N THR A 5 11.32 1.24 0.19
CA THR A 5 11.56 0.12 -0.70
C THR A 5 11.84 -1.12 0.12
N ASP A 6 11.47 -2.27 -0.38
CA ASP A 6 11.92 -3.52 0.24
C ASP A 6 13.44 -3.70 0.10
N ASN A 7 14.01 -4.62 0.86
CA ASN A 7 15.45 -4.84 0.88
C ASN A 7 16.01 -5.27 -0.49
N ALA A 8 15.22 -5.95 -1.30
CA ALA A 8 15.67 -6.45 -2.59
C ALA A 8 15.77 -5.34 -3.65
N SER A 9 15.00 -4.26 -3.50
CA SER A 9 15.02 -3.13 -4.44
C SER A 9 15.96 -2.00 -4.02
N GLN A 10 16.51 -2.00 -2.83
CA GLN A 10 17.35 -0.90 -2.32
C GLN A 10 18.58 -0.60 -3.17
N GLU A 11 19.18 -1.59 -3.80
CA GLU A 11 20.32 -1.41 -4.70
C GLU A 11 19.95 -0.73 -6.02
N GLN A 12 18.67 -0.80 -6.40
CA GLN A 12 18.15 -0.25 -7.65
C GLN A 12 17.62 1.17 -7.50
N PHE A 13 17.44 1.64 -6.26
CA PHE A 13 17.00 3.00 -5.96
C PHE A 13 18.16 3.87 -5.53
N SER A 14 18.05 5.14 -5.88
CA SER A 14 18.97 6.14 -5.35
C SER A 14 18.79 6.29 -3.84
N LYS A 15 19.91 6.43 -3.12
CA LYS A 15 19.91 6.73 -1.68
C LYS A 15 19.24 8.06 -1.35
N THR A 16 19.06 8.95 -2.32
CA THR A 16 18.41 10.25 -2.22
C THR A 16 17.01 10.26 -2.83
N GLY A 17 16.53 9.09 -3.28
CA GLY A 17 15.22 8.94 -3.91
C GLY A 17 14.07 9.28 -2.97
N VAL A 18 13.08 9.97 -3.52
CA VAL A 18 11.83 10.31 -2.85
C VAL A 18 10.64 9.93 -3.73
N GLN A 19 9.54 9.59 -3.09
CA GLN A 19 8.29 9.32 -3.80
C GLN A 19 7.60 10.63 -4.20
N THR A 20 6.77 10.57 -5.23
CA THR A 20 5.76 11.57 -5.54
C THR A 20 4.49 11.32 -4.68
N ALA A 21 3.68 12.29 -4.31
CA ALA A 21 3.83 13.70 -4.67
C ALA A 21 4.89 14.39 -3.79
N LEU A 22 5.91 14.96 -4.40
CA LEU A 22 6.95 15.67 -3.68
C LEU A 22 6.57 17.13 -3.50
N GLN A 23 6.62 17.62 -2.27
CA GLN A 23 6.41 19.02 -1.91
C GLN A 23 7.76 19.68 -1.62
N LEU A 24 7.99 20.82 -2.23
CA LEU A 24 9.21 21.61 -2.07
C LEU A 24 8.88 23.04 -1.70
N LYS A 25 9.77 23.69 -0.96
CA LYS A 25 9.78 25.13 -0.76
C LYS A 25 11.17 25.65 -1.03
N THR A 26 11.29 26.62 -1.93
CA THR A 26 12.56 27.29 -2.22
C THR A 26 12.88 28.35 -1.17
N GLN A 27 14.14 28.78 -1.11
CA GLN A 27 14.54 29.89 -0.24
C GLN A 27 13.85 31.20 -0.60
N THR A 28 13.42 31.36 -1.84
CA THR A 28 12.66 32.54 -2.33
C THR A 28 11.19 32.48 -1.97
N GLY A 29 10.73 31.41 -1.32
CA GLY A 29 9.35 31.26 -0.89
C GLY A 29 8.42 30.61 -1.91
N LEU A 30 8.94 30.16 -3.06
CA LEU A 30 8.15 29.42 -4.03
C LEU A 30 7.87 27.99 -3.52
N TYR A 31 6.61 27.59 -3.52
CA TYR A 31 6.17 26.21 -3.27
C TYR A 31 6.05 25.49 -4.60
N ILE A 32 6.50 24.25 -4.63
CA ILE A 32 6.47 23.41 -5.83
C ILE A 32 5.94 22.03 -5.45
N ASN A 33 5.01 21.50 -6.23
CA ASN A 33 4.56 20.11 -6.16
C ASN A 33 4.96 19.39 -7.45
N LEU A 34 5.61 18.25 -7.30
CA LEU A 34 5.95 17.34 -8.40
C LEU A 34 5.14 16.06 -8.24
N HIS A 35 4.34 15.72 -9.25
CA HIS A 35 3.46 14.57 -9.19
C HIS A 35 3.21 13.93 -10.57
N GLU A 36 2.36 12.91 -10.57
CA GLU A 36 1.90 12.18 -11.75
C GLU A 36 0.37 12.23 -11.85
N ALA A 37 -0.13 12.11 -13.07
CA ALA A 37 -1.54 11.87 -13.33
C ALA A 37 -1.71 10.82 -14.43
N ALA A 38 -2.87 10.18 -14.49
CA ALA A 38 -3.16 9.06 -15.39
C ALA A 38 -2.11 7.94 -15.29
N LEU A 39 -1.75 7.57 -14.07
CA LEU A 39 -0.86 6.45 -13.78
C LEU A 39 -1.63 5.14 -13.95
N ILE A 40 -1.74 4.65 -15.18
CA ILE A 40 -2.51 3.46 -15.55
C ILE A 40 -1.59 2.45 -16.19
N ASN A 41 -1.52 1.25 -15.63
CA ASN A 41 -0.65 0.17 -16.10
C ASN A 41 0.80 0.61 -16.38
N TYR A 42 1.34 1.42 -15.50
CA TYR A 42 2.67 1.97 -15.61
C TYR A 42 3.31 2.09 -14.22
N PRO A 43 4.63 1.87 -14.06
CA PRO A 43 5.29 1.96 -12.77
C PRO A 43 5.31 3.39 -12.24
N ALA A 44 5.16 3.53 -10.92
CA ALA A 44 5.24 4.81 -10.24
C ALA A 44 6.63 5.46 -10.39
N MET A 45 6.63 6.79 -10.43
CA MET A 45 7.85 7.57 -10.50
C MET A 45 8.41 7.83 -9.11
N HIS A 46 9.70 7.61 -8.96
CA HIS A 46 10.52 8.16 -7.88
C HIS A 46 11.39 9.28 -8.43
N LEU A 47 11.79 10.18 -7.57
CA LEU A 47 12.67 11.30 -7.92
C LEU A 47 14.00 11.17 -7.18
N ASN A 48 15.09 11.24 -7.92
CA ASN A 48 16.43 11.28 -7.39
C ASN A 48 16.99 12.70 -7.51
N LEU A 49 17.48 13.27 -6.39
CA LEU A 49 18.14 14.56 -6.42
C LEU A 49 19.63 14.39 -6.78
N ILE A 50 20.06 15.11 -7.80
CA ILE A 50 21.48 15.32 -8.13
C ILE A 50 21.91 16.62 -7.43
N PRO A 51 22.63 16.55 -6.28
CA PRO A 51 22.82 17.73 -5.41
C PRO A 51 23.58 18.86 -6.05
N ASP A 52 24.63 18.53 -6.84
CA ASP A 52 25.52 19.54 -7.42
C ASP A 52 24.85 20.42 -8.46
N THR A 53 23.80 19.92 -9.09
CA THR A 53 23.06 20.64 -10.13
C THR A 53 21.66 21.04 -9.70
N TYR A 54 21.21 20.61 -8.51
CA TYR A 54 19.81 20.73 -8.03
C TYR A 54 18.80 20.20 -9.05
N THR A 55 19.17 19.13 -9.74
CA THR A 55 18.32 18.50 -10.76
C THR A 55 17.64 17.27 -10.17
N PHE A 56 16.35 17.12 -10.44
CA PHE A 56 15.65 15.87 -10.17
C PHE A 56 15.66 14.98 -11.42
N GLU A 57 16.12 13.76 -11.22
CA GLU A 57 16.07 12.69 -12.19
C GLU A 57 14.91 11.76 -11.85
N SER A 58 14.09 11.42 -12.82
CA SER A 58 13.00 10.46 -12.60
C SER A 58 13.47 9.03 -12.72
N TRP A 59 13.09 8.21 -11.75
CA TRP A 59 13.32 6.78 -11.73
C TRP A 59 11.97 6.06 -11.64
N LEU A 60 11.81 5.00 -12.40
CA LEU A 60 10.63 4.15 -12.32
C LEU A 60 10.84 3.05 -11.29
N THR A 61 9.78 2.67 -10.59
CA THR A 61 9.79 1.54 -9.66
C THR A 61 10.01 0.25 -10.46
N PRO A 62 11.11 -0.49 -10.22
CA PRO A 62 11.35 -1.74 -10.92
C PRO A 62 10.46 -2.86 -10.39
N ASP A 63 10.26 -3.89 -11.21
CA ASP A 63 9.70 -5.16 -10.77
C ASP A 63 10.76 -6.05 -10.07
N ALA A 64 10.36 -7.26 -9.69
CA ALA A 64 11.22 -8.21 -8.99
C ALA A 64 12.48 -8.62 -9.79
N VAL A 65 12.45 -8.55 -11.12
CA VAL A 65 13.58 -8.90 -11.99
C VAL A 65 14.33 -7.67 -12.53
N GLY A 66 13.94 -6.47 -12.09
CA GLY A 66 14.62 -5.22 -12.43
C GLY A 66 14.12 -4.52 -13.68
N ASN A 67 13.03 -4.97 -14.31
CA ASN A 67 12.43 -4.25 -15.43
C ASN A 67 11.68 -3.02 -14.92
N MET A 68 11.87 -1.89 -15.61
CA MET A 68 11.28 -0.61 -15.19
C MET A 68 9.86 -0.41 -15.71
N ALA A 69 9.50 -0.98 -16.85
CA ALA A 69 8.15 -0.90 -17.41
C ALA A 69 7.91 -2.02 -18.40
N TYR A 70 6.66 -2.47 -18.46
CA TYR A 70 6.14 -3.30 -19.54
C TYR A 70 5.08 -2.50 -20.28
N MET A 71 5.22 -2.39 -21.59
CA MET A 71 4.29 -1.63 -22.41
C MET A 71 3.78 -2.49 -23.56
N VAL A 72 2.47 -2.49 -23.73
CA VAL A 72 1.81 -3.07 -24.91
C VAL A 72 1.26 -1.91 -25.73
N THR A 73 1.84 -1.72 -26.92
CA THR A 73 1.45 -0.60 -27.79
C THR A 73 0.16 -0.89 -28.55
N PRO A 74 -0.69 0.13 -28.78
CA PRO A 74 -0.51 1.53 -28.39
C PRO A 74 -0.80 1.76 -26.89
N GLN A 75 0.03 2.57 -26.21
CA GLN A 75 -0.14 2.95 -24.81
C GLN A 75 0.37 4.38 -24.56
N ASN A 76 -0.29 5.11 -23.66
CA ASN A 76 0.19 6.39 -23.19
C ASN A 76 1.01 6.21 -21.90
N THR A 77 2.03 7.06 -21.74
CA THR A 77 2.72 7.20 -20.46
C THR A 77 1.95 8.14 -19.53
N PRO A 78 2.14 8.07 -18.22
CA PRO A 78 1.56 9.03 -17.30
C PRO A 78 1.99 10.45 -17.58
N TRP A 79 1.14 11.41 -17.21
CA TRP A 79 1.52 12.81 -17.16
C TRP A 79 2.47 13.08 -16.01
N ARG A 80 3.44 13.98 -16.23
CA ARG A 80 4.27 14.54 -15.17
C ARG A 80 3.79 15.95 -14.91
N THR A 81 3.40 16.24 -13.66
CA THR A 81 2.82 17.52 -13.29
C THR A 81 3.76 18.30 -12.39
N VAL A 82 3.82 19.60 -12.64
CA VAL A 82 4.53 20.57 -11.81
C VAL A 82 3.55 21.70 -11.47
N ILE A 83 3.26 21.87 -10.18
CA ILE A 83 2.48 22.99 -9.69
C ILE A 83 3.43 23.89 -8.92
N ALA A 84 3.46 25.18 -9.26
CA ALA A 84 4.34 26.16 -8.62
C ALA A 84 3.54 27.42 -8.25
N SER A 85 3.64 27.84 -7.00
CA SER A 85 2.98 29.06 -6.48
C SER A 85 3.73 29.64 -5.30
N PHE A 86 3.56 30.93 -5.06
CA PHE A 86 4.01 31.59 -3.84
C PHE A 86 3.02 31.41 -2.67
N ASP A 87 1.83 30.86 -2.91
CA ASP A 87 0.89 30.44 -1.87
C ASP A 87 0.74 28.92 -1.85
N ALA A 88 1.07 28.29 -0.70
CA ALA A 88 0.93 26.86 -0.52
C ALA A 88 -0.51 26.35 -0.71
N LYS A 89 -1.52 27.20 -0.49
CA LYS A 89 -2.93 26.86 -0.68
C LYS A 89 -3.28 26.60 -2.14
N ASP A 90 -2.60 27.25 -3.08
CA ASP A 90 -2.82 27.04 -4.50
C ASP A 90 -2.49 25.60 -4.92
N ILE A 91 -1.51 24.98 -4.27
CA ILE A 91 -1.18 23.57 -4.52
C ILE A 91 -2.34 22.65 -4.08
N LEU A 92 -2.93 22.91 -2.91
CA LEU A 92 -4.10 22.16 -2.44
C LEU A 92 -5.34 22.40 -3.28
N ALA A 93 -5.52 23.63 -3.75
CA ALA A 93 -6.66 24.03 -4.57
C ALA A 93 -6.55 23.58 -6.04
N SER A 94 -5.36 23.22 -6.48
CA SER A 94 -5.10 22.83 -7.87
C SER A 94 -5.85 21.53 -8.24
N ARG A 95 -6.53 21.59 -9.38
CA ARG A 95 -7.22 20.45 -9.97
C ARG A 95 -6.48 19.84 -11.16
N ILE A 96 -5.23 20.20 -11.39
CA ILE A 96 -4.50 19.76 -12.57
C ILE A 96 -4.39 18.24 -12.65
N THR A 97 -4.11 17.58 -11.51
CA THR A 97 -4.02 16.13 -11.45
C THR A 97 -5.34 15.47 -11.80
N TYR A 98 -6.47 15.98 -11.31
CA TYR A 98 -7.79 15.46 -11.64
C TYR A 98 -8.15 15.68 -13.10
N ASN A 99 -7.81 16.85 -13.66
CA ASN A 99 -8.14 17.21 -15.04
C ASN A 99 -7.35 16.41 -16.08
N LEU A 100 -6.25 15.80 -15.68
CA LEU A 100 -5.40 14.97 -16.54
C LEU A 100 -5.71 13.46 -16.41
N ASN A 101 -6.67 13.10 -15.59
CA ASN A 101 -7.21 11.73 -15.52
C ASN A 101 -8.50 11.64 -16.32
N GLU A 102 -8.82 10.43 -16.76
CA GLU A 102 -10.11 10.14 -17.36
C GLU A 102 -11.24 10.42 -16.36
N PRO A 103 -12.43 10.75 -16.82
CA PRO A 103 -13.60 10.89 -15.97
C PRO A 103 -13.86 9.63 -15.15
N CYS A 104 -14.51 9.78 -13.98
CA CYS A 104 -14.89 8.66 -13.16
C CYS A 104 -15.79 7.71 -13.96
N ALA A 105 -15.39 6.42 -14.00
CA ALA A 105 -16.17 5.38 -14.68
C ALA A 105 -17.30 4.80 -13.80
N ILE A 106 -17.35 5.17 -12.52
CA ILE A 106 -18.39 4.73 -11.60
C ILE A 106 -19.57 5.71 -11.69
N GLU A 107 -20.71 5.23 -12.16
CA GLU A 107 -21.89 6.05 -12.39
C GLU A 107 -22.51 6.57 -11.07
N ASP A 108 -22.66 5.71 -10.07
CA ASP A 108 -23.16 6.08 -8.75
C ASP A 108 -22.04 6.06 -7.71
N THR A 109 -21.65 7.23 -7.25
CA THR A 109 -20.63 7.43 -6.20
C THR A 109 -21.24 7.80 -4.85
N SER A 110 -22.55 7.74 -4.68
CA SER A 110 -23.26 8.14 -3.45
C SER A 110 -22.87 7.34 -2.21
N TRP A 111 -22.37 6.13 -2.40
CA TRP A 111 -21.89 5.27 -1.32
C TRP A 111 -20.50 5.68 -0.79
N ILE A 112 -19.75 6.50 -1.54
CA ILE A 112 -18.43 6.99 -1.10
C ILE A 112 -18.63 8.10 -0.08
N ARG A 113 -18.27 7.82 1.15
CA ARG A 113 -18.32 8.77 2.25
C ARG A 113 -17.11 8.64 3.16
N PRO A 114 -16.66 9.69 3.85
CA PRO A 114 -15.67 9.57 4.91
C PRO A 114 -16.16 8.62 6.00
N ILE A 115 -15.33 7.68 6.39
CA ILE A 115 -15.61 6.74 7.48
C ILE A 115 -14.48 6.75 8.49
N LYS A 116 -14.81 6.38 9.74
CA LYS A 116 -13.83 6.07 10.77
C LYS A 116 -13.68 4.56 10.81
N TYR A 117 -12.46 4.08 10.70
CA TYR A 117 -12.18 2.66 10.86
C TYR A 117 -11.00 2.44 11.78
N MET A 118 -10.94 1.26 12.35
CA MET A 118 -9.76 0.78 13.06
C MET A 118 -9.20 -0.46 12.39
N GLY A 119 -7.99 -0.85 12.76
CA GLY A 119 -7.30 -1.93 12.05
C GLY A 119 -6.64 -2.94 12.96
N VAL A 120 -6.78 -4.21 12.61
CA VAL A 120 -5.97 -5.30 13.17
C VAL A 120 -4.65 -5.32 12.40
N TRP A 121 -3.66 -4.61 12.89
CA TRP A 121 -2.30 -4.52 12.32
C TRP A 121 -1.28 -3.91 13.28
N TRP A 122 -1.70 -2.98 14.15
CA TRP A 122 -0.78 -2.25 15.02
C TRP A 122 -0.11 -3.15 16.07
N GLU A 123 -0.83 -4.13 16.58
CA GLU A 123 -0.29 -5.10 17.53
C GLU A 123 0.84 -5.95 16.92
N MET A 124 0.80 -6.20 15.60
CA MET A 124 1.87 -6.89 14.90
C MET A 124 3.09 -5.98 14.70
N ILE A 125 2.87 -4.70 14.38
CA ILE A 125 3.96 -3.71 14.28
C ILE A 125 4.69 -3.55 15.62
N THR A 126 3.97 -3.62 16.73
CA THR A 126 4.56 -3.51 18.07
C THR A 126 5.15 -4.83 18.59
N GLY A 127 5.05 -5.91 17.84
CA GLY A 127 5.53 -7.23 18.22
C GLY A 127 4.71 -7.91 19.32
N LYS A 128 3.51 -7.42 19.59
CA LYS A 128 2.58 -8.04 20.55
C LYS A 128 1.93 -9.29 19.97
N SER A 129 1.68 -9.29 18.69
CA SER A 129 1.11 -10.39 17.91
C SER A 129 1.91 -10.60 16.63
N SER A 130 1.60 -11.67 15.87
CA SER A 130 2.26 -12.01 14.63
C SER A 130 1.34 -11.84 13.41
N TRP A 131 1.99 -11.57 12.27
CA TRP A 131 1.35 -11.61 10.95
C TRP A 131 1.11 -13.04 10.48
N SER A 132 2.06 -13.92 10.78
CA SER A 132 2.06 -15.31 10.37
C SER A 132 1.07 -16.14 11.17
N TYR A 133 0.41 -17.06 10.48
CA TYR A 133 -0.49 -18.04 11.06
C TYR A 133 0.27 -19.19 11.77
N THR A 134 1.40 -19.60 11.23
CA THR A 134 2.15 -20.77 11.69
C THR A 134 3.65 -20.52 11.82
N ASN A 135 4.31 -21.38 12.59
CA ASN A 135 5.77 -21.47 12.67
C ASN A 135 6.30 -22.76 12.02
N ASP A 136 5.44 -23.57 11.42
CA ASP A 136 5.85 -24.83 10.78
C ASP A 136 6.66 -24.59 9.50
N PHE A 137 6.51 -23.41 8.90
CA PHE A 137 7.21 -23.00 7.70
C PHE A 137 7.92 -21.67 7.94
N SER A 138 9.11 -21.52 7.36
CA SER A 138 9.83 -20.25 7.35
C SER A 138 9.42 -19.35 6.16
N ALA A 139 8.79 -19.94 5.17
CA ALA A 139 8.24 -19.24 3.99
C ALA A 139 7.09 -20.06 3.40
N VAL A 140 6.16 -19.38 2.76
CA VAL A 140 5.07 -20.01 2.02
C VAL A 140 5.41 -20.02 0.54
N GLN A 141 5.24 -21.17 -0.10
CA GLN A 141 5.23 -21.31 -1.54
C GLN A 141 3.78 -21.61 -1.98
N LEU A 142 3.18 -20.69 -2.71
CA LEU A 142 1.81 -20.87 -3.18
C LEU A 142 1.70 -22.18 -4.00
N ASP A 143 0.57 -22.85 -3.89
CA ASP A 143 0.27 -24.15 -4.52
C ASP A 143 1.10 -25.35 -4.03
N ILE A 144 2.07 -25.16 -3.12
CA ILE A 144 2.93 -26.23 -2.60
C ILE A 144 2.76 -26.38 -1.10
N THR A 145 2.75 -25.27 -0.35
CA THR A 145 2.69 -25.30 1.12
C THR A 145 1.29 -25.68 1.61
N ASP A 146 1.21 -26.74 2.40
CA ASP A 146 -0.05 -27.21 2.98
C ASP A 146 -0.42 -26.41 4.24
N ILE A 147 -0.89 -25.20 4.03
CA ILE A 147 -1.29 -24.28 5.10
C ILE A 147 -2.49 -24.81 5.92
N LYS A 148 -3.36 -25.62 5.31
CA LYS A 148 -4.57 -26.14 5.97
C LYS A 148 -4.28 -27.11 7.09
N ASN A 149 -3.18 -27.83 6.99
CA ASN A 149 -2.72 -28.80 7.99
C ASN A 149 -1.60 -28.27 8.89
N ALA A 150 -1.21 -27.01 8.72
CA ALA A 150 -0.20 -26.39 9.57
C ALA A 150 -0.72 -26.13 10.99
N THR A 151 0.20 -26.16 11.95
CA THR A 151 -0.13 -25.87 13.36
C THR A 151 -0.26 -24.36 13.55
N PRO A 152 -1.43 -23.84 13.98
CA PRO A 152 -1.58 -22.42 14.24
C PRO A 152 -0.65 -21.99 15.39
N ASN A 153 0.05 -20.87 15.20
CA ASN A 153 0.74 -20.25 16.31
C ASN A 153 -0.28 -19.48 17.18
N LYS A 154 0.03 -19.31 18.47
CA LYS A 154 -0.89 -18.67 19.42
C LYS A 154 -0.89 -17.15 19.36
N THR A 155 -0.10 -16.56 18.48
CA THR A 155 0.12 -15.13 18.39
C THR A 155 -0.42 -14.53 17.10
N HIS A 156 -0.98 -15.33 16.19
CA HIS A 156 -1.61 -14.83 14.97
C HIS A 156 -2.75 -13.86 15.29
N ALA A 157 -2.64 -12.62 14.82
CA ALA A 157 -3.58 -11.57 15.19
C ALA A 157 -4.88 -11.62 14.39
N ALA A 158 -4.83 -12.03 13.13
CA ALA A 158 -5.98 -12.05 12.24
C ALA A 158 -6.82 -13.33 12.40
N ASN A 159 -7.12 -13.72 13.63
CA ASN A 159 -8.00 -14.84 13.95
C ASN A 159 -9.41 -14.36 14.34
N ASN A 160 -10.40 -15.24 14.22
CA ASN A 160 -11.80 -14.90 14.49
C ASN A 160 -12.04 -14.27 15.86
N ASP A 161 -11.46 -14.82 16.94
CA ASP A 161 -11.71 -14.31 18.28
C ASP A 161 -11.17 -12.89 18.48
N ASN A 162 -9.94 -12.64 18.02
CA ASN A 162 -9.34 -11.31 18.11
C ASN A 162 -10.09 -10.29 17.23
N VAL A 163 -10.45 -10.69 16.01
CA VAL A 163 -11.20 -9.82 15.10
C VAL A 163 -12.57 -9.46 15.65
N LYS A 164 -13.29 -10.41 16.29
CA LYS A 164 -14.55 -10.13 16.99
C LYS A 164 -14.39 -9.13 18.12
N ALA A 165 -13.32 -9.25 18.92
CA ALA A 165 -13.03 -8.27 19.97
C ALA A 165 -12.79 -6.86 19.40
N TYR A 166 -12.16 -6.74 18.22
CA TYR A 166 -12.02 -5.45 17.53
C TYR A 166 -13.35 -4.94 16.97
N ILE A 167 -14.24 -5.83 16.47
CA ILE A 167 -15.58 -5.47 16.01
C ILE A 167 -16.39 -4.91 17.18
N ASP A 168 -16.39 -5.59 18.33
CA ASP A 168 -17.09 -5.15 19.54
C ASP A 168 -16.62 -3.77 19.98
N PHE A 169 -15.30 -3.57 20.06
CA PHE A 169 -14.72 -2.27 20.39
C PHE A 169 -15.11 -1.19 19.36
N ALA A 170 -15.04 -1.51 18.08
CA ALA A 170 -15.41 -0.58 17.01
C ALA A 170 -16.87 -0.14 17.13
N SER A 171 -17.77 -1.07 17.38
CA SER A 171 -19.19 -0.83 17.59
C SER A 171 -19.45 0.05 18.82
N GLU A 172 -18.83 -0.28 19.96
CA GLU A 172 -18.98 0.47 21.21
C GLU A 172 -18.48 1.92 21.10
N HIS A 173 -17.42 2.15 20.31
CA HIS A 173 -16.78 3.46 20.20
C HIS A 173 -17.12 4.24 18.92
N GLY A 174 -18.12 3.79 18.16
CA GLY A 174 -18.65 4.50 17.00
C GLY A 174 -17.68 4.58 15.81
N PHE A 175 -16.96 3.49 15.54
CA PHE A 175 -16.27 3.28 14.30
C PHE A 175 -17.22 2.65 13.27
N ASP A 176 -17.03 3.00 12.00
CA ASP A 176 -17.90 2.56 10.91
C ASP A 176 -17.42 1.25 10.27
N ALA A 177 -16.15 0.91 10.43
CA ALA A 177 -15.53 -0.25 9.77
C ALA A 177 -14.31 -0.78 10.50
N LEU A 178 -13.90 -1.99 10.14
CA LEU A 178 -12.67 -2.64 10.56
C LEU A 178 -11.84 -3.05 9.33
N LEU A 179 -10.55 -2.72 9.33
CA LEU A 179 -9.55 -3.26 8.42
C LEU A 179 -8.84 -4.42 9.11
N VAL A 180 -8.65 -5.54 8.43
CA VAL A 180 -7.86 -6.65 8.95
C VAL A 180 -6.72 -6.93 7.99
N GLU A 181 -5.50 -6.85 8.47
CA GLU A 181 -4.30 -7.32 7.77
C GLU A 181 -3.87 -8.68 8.34
N GLY A 182 -3.10 -9.44 7.59
CA GLY A 182 -2.63 -10.77 8.04
C GLY A 182 -3.65 -11.89 7.89
N TRP A 183 -4.80 -11.65 7.28
CA TRP A 183 -5.87 -12.64 7.16
C TRP A 183 -5.64 -13.70 6.09
N ASN A 184 -4.87 -13.37 5.04
CA ASN A 184 -4.64 -14.18 3.86
C ASN A 184 -3.28 -14.90 3.91
N VAL A 185 -3.16 -16.01 3.20
CA VAL A 185 -1.93 -16.81 3.15
C VAL A 185 -0.76 -16.01 2.59
N GLY A 186 0.42 -16.12 3.22
CA GLY A 186 1.69 -15.59 2.71
C GLY A 186 2.49 -14.72 3.66
N TRP A 187 2.06 -14.53 4.91
CA TRP A 187 2.70 -13.63 5.86
C TRP A 187 3.86 -14.26 6.67
N GLU A 188 4.18 -15.53 6.48
CA GLU A 188 5.24 -16.23 7.22
C GLU A 188 6.62 -15.61 6.96
N ASP A 189 6.88 -15.18 5.74
CA ASP A 189 8.18 -14.63 5.34
C ASP A 189 8.04 -13.45 4.35
N TRP A 190 7.02 -12.63 4.55
CA TRP A 190 6.70 -11.56 3.58
C TRP A 190 7.75 -10.45 3.54
N TYR A 191 8.38 -10.15 4.66
CA TYR A 191 9.22 -8.95 4.78
C TYR A 191 10.46 -8.98 3.88
N GLY A 192 11.08 -10.14 3.73
CA GLY A 192 12.25 -10.32 2.86
C GLY A 192 11.92 -10.83 1.46
N HIS A 193 10.72 -11.37 1.25
CA HIS A 193 10.33 -12.12 0.06
C HIS A 193 9.04 -11.64 -0.60
N SER A 194 8.62 -10.40 -0.33
CA SER A 194 7.38 -9.83 -0.89
C SER A 194 7.33 -9.81 -2.43
N LYS A 195 8.48 -9.98 -3.10
CA LYS A 195 8.58 -10.06 -4.55
C LYS A 195 8.43 -11.47 -5.13
N ASP A 196 8.43 -12.49 -4.27
CA ASP A 196 8.53 -13.88 -4.69
C ASP A 196 7.15 -14.54 -4.85
N TYR A 197 6.09 -13.73 -5.00
CA TYR A 197 4.70 -14.21 -5.14
C TYR A 197 4.26 -15.09 -3.97
N VAL A 198 4.58 -14.68 -2.75
CA VAL A 198 4.25 -15.41 -1.52
C VAL A 198 2.81 -15.20 -1.06
N PHE A 199 2.16 -14.11 -1.49
CA PHE A 199 0.80 -13.79 -1.08
C PHE A 199 -0.27 -14.42 -1.98
N ASP A 200 -1.21 -15.10 -1.35
CA ASP A 200 -2.50 -15.45 -1.95
C ASP A 200 -3.56 -14.46 -1.43
N PHE A 201 -4.04 -13.59 -2.30
CA PHE A 201 -5.03 -12.57 -1.96
C PHE A 201 -6.49 -13.07 -1.94
N VAL A 202 -6.68 -14.38 -2.06
CA VAL A 202 -8.01 -15.02 -2.10
C VAL A 202 -8.22 -15.96 -0.92
N THR A 203 -7.20 -16.73 -0.53
CA THR A 203 -7.32 -17.78 0.49
C THR A 203 -7.06 -17.22 1.89
N PRO A 204 -8.05 -17.24 2.79
CA PRO A 204 -7.83 -16.90 4.19
C PRO A 204 -7.04 -18.00 4.92
N TYR A 205 -6.40 -17.63 6.02
CA TYR A 205 -5.90 -18.62 6.95
C TYR A 205 -7.04 -19.41 7.59
N PRO A 206 -6.78 -20.66 8.08
CA PRO A 206 -7.82 -21.53 8.62
C PRO A 206 -8.57 -21.00 9.85
N ASP A 207 -8.01 -20.04 10.57
CA ASP A 207 -8.60 -19.40 11.75
C ASP A 207 -9.29 -18.05 11.43
N PHE A 208 -9.42 -17.70 10.15
CA PHE A 208 -10.12 -16.50 9.68
C PHE A 208 -11.30 -16.87 8.77
N ASP A 209 -12.52 -16.72 9.30
CA ASP A 209 -13.75 -16.99 8.57
C ASP A 209 -14.45 -15.66 8.25
N VAL A 210 -14.36 -15.24 6.99
CA VAL A 210 -14.90 -13.96 6.53
C VAL A 210 -16.44 -13.91 6.61
N ASP A 211 -17.11 -15.05 6.37
CA ASP A 211 -18.57 -15.11 6.40
C ASP A 211 -19.10 -15.02 7.84
N GLU A 212 -18.44 -15.71 8.76
CA GLU A 212 -18.75 -15.59 10.19
C GLU A 212 -18.52 -14.16 10.69
N LEU A 213 -17.38 -13.56 10.36
CA LEU A 213 -17.01 -12.22 10.82
C LEU A 213 -17.91 -11.12 10.25
N THR A 214 -18.27 -11.21 8.97
CA THR A 214 -19.19 -10.25 8.35
C THR A 214 -20.60 -10.38 8.91
N SER A 215 -21.03 -11.59 9.18
CA SER A 215 -22.31 -11.85 9.86
C SER A 215 -22.31 -11.30 11.29
N TYR A 216 -21.22 -11.49 12.01
CA TYR A 216 -21.04 -10.97 13.38
C TYR A 216 -21.07 -9.44 13.40
N ALA A 217 -20.36 -8.79 12.50
CA ALA A 217 -20.29 -7.33 12.42
C ALA A 217 -21.61 -6.67 11.98
N SER A 218 -22.53 -7.43 11.40
CA SER A 218 -23.84 -6.93 10.91
C SER A 218 -24.94 -6.99 11.97
N ASN A 219 -24.70 -7.64 13.11
CA ASN A 219 -25.65 -7.79 14.23
C ASN A 219 -25.40 -6.74 15.32
#